data_c9f0e487f0d1e1d14e24d00be4e4809e
#
_entry.id   c9f0e487f0d1e1d14e24d00be4e4809e
#
_cell.length_a   1.000
_cell.length_b   1.000
_cell.length_c   1.000
_cell.angle_alpha   90.00
_cell.angle_beta   90.00
_cell.angle_gamma   90.00
#
_symmetry.space_group_name_H-M   'P 1'
#
loop_
_entity.id
_entity.type
_entity.pdbx_description
1 polymer ?
#
loop_
_entity_poly.entity_id
_entity_poly.type
_entity_poly.pdbx_seq_one_letter_code
_entity_poly.pdbx_strand_id
1 'polypeptide(L)'
;MAQNQKAKLVFYLVGGKSMNYKQSVKKIQAGIEEKLAHQFGEKAETASDVQYYKAVALMVKEMLMEGRSEFLNRAQKSKKIYYLCMEFLMGRSLKNNLFNLGIEEDFRKALKNMGVNLDSIYEQEPDAGLGNG
;
A
#
# COMPACT_ATOMS: atom_id res chain seq x y z
N MET A 1 17.26 -11.31 -6.65
CA MET A 1 16.65 -12.61 -6.29
C MET A 1 16.54 -12.87 -4.77
N ALA A 2 17.55 -12.58 -3.97
CA ALA A 2 17.53 -12.86 -2.52
C ALA A 2 16.53 -12.06 -1.68
N GLN A 3 16.20 -10.81 -2.06
CA GLN A 3 15.24 -9.97 -1.32
C GLN A 3 13.78 -10.44 -1.43
N ASN A 4 13.42 -11.07 -2.55
CA ASN A 4 12.06 -11.59 -2.77
C ASN A 4 11.75 -12.85 -1.94
N GLN A 5 12.79 -13.55 -1.46
CA GLN A 5 12.63 -14.72 -0.59
C GLN A 5 12.38 -14.34 0.88
N LYS A 6 12.94 -13.20 1.36
CA LYS A 6 12.75 -12.77 2.75
C LYS A 6 11.32 -12.29 3.04
N ALA A 7 10.71 -11.54 2.12
CA ALA A 7 9.32 -11.13 2.25
C ALA A 7 8.35 -12.33 2.21
N LYS A 8 8.64 -13.35 1.38
CA LYS A 8 7.91 -14.63 1.40
C LYS A 8 8.07 -15.37 2.72
N LEU A 9 9.24 -15.34 3.34
CA LEU A 9 9.51 -16.08 4.57
C LEU A 9 8.71 -15.56 5.77
N VAL A 10 8.56 -14.23 5.90
CA VAL A 10 7.76 -13.61 6.97
C VAL A 10 6.28 -13.97 6.83
N PHE A 11 5.78 -14.07 5.59
CA PHE A 11 4.39 -14.49 5.32
C PHE A 11 4.16 -15.98 5.60
N TYR A 12 5.14 -16.85 5.39
CA TYR A 12 5.06 -18.29 5.68
C TYR A 12 5.04 -18.60 7.17
N LEU A 13 5.71 -17.79 8.00
CA LEU A 13 5.72 -17.97 9.46
C LEU A 13 4.37 -17.68 10.12
N VAL A 14 3.47 -16.98 9.43
CA VAL A 14 2.12 -16.65 9.94
C VAL A 14 1.03 -17.62 9.40
N GLY A 15 1.43 -18.70 8.67
CA GLY A 15 0.50 -19.78 8.26
C GLY A 15 -0.53 -19.37 7.21
N GLY A 16 -0.25 -18.33 6.40
CA GLY A 16 -1.19 -17.81 5.40
C GLY A 16 -0.84 -18.22 3.97
N LYS A 17 -1.81 -18.60 3.17
CA LYS A 17 -1.69 -18.57 1.71
C LYS A 17 -1.29 -17.17 1.30
N SER A 18 -0.22 -17.02 0.50
CA SER A 18 0.18 -15.74 -0.09
C SER A 18 -1.01 -15.18 -0.88
N MET A 19 -1.56 -14.08 -0.44
CA MET A 19 -2.56 -13.35 -1.22
C MET A 19 -1.86 -12.79 -2.46
N ASN A 20 -2.43 -13.01 -3.63
CA ASN A 20 -1.91 -12.45 -4.86
C ASN A 20 -2.51 -11.05 -5.06
N TYR A 21 -1.77 -10.02 -4.67
CA TYR A 21 -2.17 -8.61 -4.87
C TYR A 21 -1.85 -8.08 -6.27
N LYS A 22 -1.23 -8.88 -7.14
CA LYS A 22 -0.91 -8.44 -8.50
C LYS A 22 -2.17 -8.07 -9.26
N GLN A 23 -2.17 -6.86 -9.77
CA GLN A 23 -3.22 -6.33 -10.64
C GLN A 23 -2.61 -5.93 -11.99
N SER A 24 -3.42 -5.93 -13.04
CA SER A 24 -2.97 -5.39 -14.32
C SER A 24 -2.72 -3.89 -14.21
N VAL A 25 -1.72 -3.39 -14.93
CA VAL A 25 -1.39 -1.96 -14.99
C VAL A 25 -2.62 -1.13 -15.34
N LYS A 26 -3.46 -1.59 -16.28
CA LYS A 26 -4.72 -0.93 -16.66
C LYS A 26 -5.71 -0.82 -15.49
N LYS A 27 -5.82 -1.88 -14.66
CA LYS A 27 -6.70 -1.87 -13.49
C LYS A 27 -6.21 -0.88 -12.44
N ILE A 28 -4.90 -0.79 -12.24
CA ILE A 28 -4.30 0.20 -11.33
C ILE A 28 -4.56 1.62 -11.83
N GLN A 29 -4.36 1.90 -13.13
CA GLN A 29 -4.66 3.20 -13.72
C GLN A 29 -6.13 3.59 -13.51
N ALA A 30 -7.06 2.72 -13.88
CA ALA A 30 -8.48 2.96 -13.70
C ALA A 30 -8.86 3.19 -12.22
N GLY A 31 -8.25 2.45 -11.30
CA GLY A 31 -8.45 2.64 -9.86
C GLY A 31 -7.93 3.99 -9.36
N ILE A 32 -6.77 4.45 -9.84
CA ILE A 32 -6.23 5.78 -9.50
C ILE A 32 -7.17 6.87 -10.04
N GLU A 33 -7.58 6.79 -11.31
CA GLU A 33 -8.51 7.73 -11.94
C GLU A 33 -9.84 7.80 -11.18
N GLU A 34 -10.39 6.64 -10.80
CA GLU A 34 -11.61 6.57 -9.98
C GLU A 34 -11.43 7.30 -8.62
N LYS A 35 -10.30 7.07 -7.93
CA LYS A 35 -10.04 7.75 -6.65
C LYS A 35 -9.85 9.25 -6.83
N LEU A 36 -9.15 9.69 -7.89
CA LEU A 36 -8.99 11.10 -8.20
C LEU A 36 -10.35 11.77 -8.44
N ALA A 37 -11.21 11.16 -9.25
CA ALA A 37 -12.54 11.68 -9.55
C ALA A 37 -13.44 11.71 -8.31
N HIS A 38 -13.53 10.62 -7.55
CA HIS A 38 -14.46 10.51 -6.43
C HIS A 38 -14.03 11.27 -5.18
N GLN A 39 -12.72 11.36 -4.91
CA GLN A 39 -12.23 12.01 -3.69
C GLN A 39 -11.94 13.51 -3.88
N PHE A 40 -11.57 13.91 -5.10
CA PHE A 40 -11.09 15.27 -5.37
C PHE A 40 -11.86 15.99 -6.48
N GLY A 41 -12.70 15.27 -7.25
CA GLY A 41 -13.35 15.82 -8.43
C GLY A 41 -12.38 16.15 -9.57
N GLU A 42 -11.19 15.56 -9.55
CA GLU A 42 -10.09 15.86 -10.49
C GLU A 42 -9.91 14.75 -11.52
N LYS A 43 -9.37 15.16 -12.68
CA LYS A 43 -8.92 14.24 -13.71
C LYS A 43 -7.42 13.96 -13.55
N ALA A 44 -6.95 12.86 -14.14
CA ALA A 44 -5.54 12.49 -14.11
C ALA A 44 -4.61 13.62 -14.62
N GLU A 45 -5.02 14.34 -15.66
CA GLU A 45 -4.21 15.40 -16.29
C GLU A 45 -4.06 16.65 -15.43
N THR A 46 -4.99 16.88 -14.49
CA THR A 46 -5.03 18.10 -13.65
C THR A 46 -4.64 17.85 -12.20
N ALA A 47 -4.58 16.61 -11.80
CA ALA A 47 -4.32 16.21 -10.41
C ALA A 47 -2.86 16.51 -10.01
N SER A 48 -2.69 17.02 -8.80
CA SER A 48 -1.38 17.28 -8.18
C SER A 48 -0.75 15.99 -7.63
N ASP A 49 0.57 16.00 -7.41
CA ASP A 49 1.30 14.88 -6.80
C ASP A 49 0.72 14.47 -5.43
N VAL A 50 0.26 15.44 -4.63
CA VAL A 50 -0.41 15.18 -3.34
C VAL A 50 -1.72 14.41 -3.53
N GLN A 51 -2.51 14.75 -4.55
CA GLN A 51 -3.76 14.05 -4.86
C GLN A 51 -3.47 12.65 -5.39
N TYR A 52 -2.47 12.48 -6.24
CA TYR A 52 -1.98 11.16 -6.67
C TYR A 52 -1.50 10.32 -5.48
N TYR A 53 -0.71 10.89 -4.57
CA TYR A 53 -0.31 10.20 -3.35
C TYR A 53 -1.52 9.67 -2.56
N LYS A 54 -2.52 10.53 -2.33
CA LYS A 54 -3.73 10.13 -1.60
C LYS A 54 -4.53 9.05 -2.33
N ALA A 55 -4.64 9.15 -3.67
CA ALA A 55 -5.32 8.13 -4.48
C ALA A 55 -4.62 6.77 -4.40
N VAL A 56 -3.29 6.75 -4.54
CA VAL A 56 -2.47 5.53 -4.40
C VAL A 56 -2.58 4.95 -2.99
N ALA A 57 -2.47 5.80 -1.96
CA ALA A 57 -2.58 5.37 -0.57
C ALA A 57 -3.96 4.75 -0.25
N LEU A 58 -5.04 5.30 -0.79
CA LEU A 58 -6.39 4.74 -0.66
C LEU A 58 -6.51 3.36 -1.32
N MET A 59 -5.97 3.19 -2.52
CA MET A 59 -5.96 1.88 -3.18
C MET A 59 -5.19 0.84 -2.38
N VAL A 60 -4.01 1.19 -1.89
CA VAL A 60 -3.18 0.28 -1.06
C VAL A 60 -3.90 -0.05 0.24
N LYS A 61 -4.56 0.94 0.87
CA LYS A 61 -5.37 0.72 2.07
C LYS A 61 -6.50 -0.28 1.81
N GLU A 62 -7.22 -0.17 0.70
CA GLU A 62 -8.29 -1.11 0.34
C GLU A 62 -7.74 -2.54 0.18
N MET A 63 -6.64 -2.71 -0.54
CA MET A 63 -5.97 -4.01 -0.67
C MET A 63 -5.57 -4.61 0.69
N LEU A 64 -5.03 -3.78 1.59
CA LEU A 64 -4.66 -4.21 2.94
C LEU A 64 -5.88 -4.58 3.78
N MET A 65 -7.02 -3.88 3.62
CA MET A 65 -8.25 -4.18 4.33
C MET A 65 -8.86 -5.52 3.90
N GLU A 66 -8.83 -5.83 2.60
CA GLU A 66 -9.24 -7.15 2.10
C GLU A 66 -8.40 -8.26 2.74
N GLY A 67 -7.07 -8.12 2.72
CA GLY A 67 -6.16 -9.06 3.36
C GLY A 67 -6.38 -9.20 4.87
N ARG A 68 -6.64 -8.07 5.55
CA ARG A 68 -6.95 -8.07 6.98
C ARG A 68 -8.22 -8.85 7.31
N SER A 69 -9.28 -8.65 6.53
CA SER A 69 -10.55 -9.35 6.73
C SER A 69 -10.37 -10.87 6.64
N GLU A 70 -9.68 -11.33 5.61
CA GLU A 70 -9.37 -12.76 5.44
C GLU A 70 -8.50 -13.29 6.59
N PHE A 71 -7.47 -12.54 7.00
CA PHE A 71 -6.63 -12.91 8.13
C PHE A 71 -7.43 -13.03 9.43
N LEU A 72 -8.28 -12.05 9.75
CA LEU A 72 -9.10 -12.08 10.97
C LEU A 72 -10.06 -13.26 11.01
N ASN A 73 -10.66 -13.62 9.88
CA ASN A 73 -11.53 -14.79 9.79
C ASN A 73 -10.77 -16.09 10.10
N ARG A 74 -9.55 -16.21 9.61
CA ARG A 74 -8.68 -17.38 9.90
C ARG A 74 -8.15 -17.37 11.34
N ALA A 75 -7.86 -16.20 11.88
CA ALA A 75 -7.24 -16.03 13.19
C ALA A 75 -8.22 -16.09 14.38
N GLN A 76 -9.52 -16.27 14.15
CA GLN A 76 -10.55 -16.26 15.23
C GLN A 76 -10.26 -17.25 16.36
N LYS A 77 -9.67 -18.41 16.05
CA LYS A 77 -9.32 -19.46 17.02
C LYS A 77 -7.86 -19.43 17.47
N SER A 78 -7.10 -18.43 17.04
CA SER A 78 -5.67 -18.34 17.33
C SER A 78 -5.40 -17.53 18.60
N LYS A 79 -4.28 -17.81 19.24
CA LYS A 79 -3.79 -17.02 20.38
C LYS A 79 -3.47 -15.59 19.89
N LYS A 80 -3.99 -14.60 20.62
CA LYS A 80 -3.78 -13.18 20.31
C LYS A 80 -2.71 -12.62 21.23
N ILE A 81 -1.78 -11.86 20.63
CA ILE A 81 -0.76 -11.11 21.34
C ILE A 81 -1.05 -9.63 21.11
N TYR A 82 -1.15 -8.86 22.20
CA TYR A 82 -1.32 -7.42 22.15
C TYR A 82 -0.01 -6.76 22.55
N TYR A 83 0.56 -5.98 21.62
CA TYR A 83 1.75 -5.17 21.89
C TYR A 83 1.32 -3.73 22.15
N LEU A 84 1.64 -3.22 23.32
CA LEU A 84 1.35 -1.86 23.73
C LEU A 84 2.66 -1.08 23.85
N CYS A 85 2.75 0.02 23.13
CA CYS A 85 3.89 0.91 23.17
C CYS A 85 3.41 2.37 23.13
N MET A 86 4.07 3.25 23.89
CA MET A 86 3.75 4.67 23.92
C MET A 86 4.38 5.45 22.76
N GLU A 87 5.34 4.85 22.08
CA GLU A 87 6.09 5.48 20.99
C GLU A 87 6.22 4.55 19.79
N PHE A 88 5.79 5.04 18.62
CA PHE A 88 5.93 4.33 17.35
C PHE A 88 6.64 5.23 16.34
N LEU A 89 7.83 4.85 15.94
CA LEU A 89 8.60 5.50 14.88
C LEU A 89 8.30 4.83 13.54
N MET A 90 7.10 5.10 13.00
CA MET A 90 6.60 4.45 11.78
C MET A 90 7.27 4.97 10.52
N GLY A 91 7.61 6.25 10.47
CA GLY A 91 8.10 6.90 9.26
C GLY A 91 7.09 6.85 8.11
N ARG A 92 7.59 6.99 6.89
CA ARG A 92 6.80 6.86 5.66
C ARG A 92 6.58 5.38 5.33
N SER A 93 5.35 4.98 5.06
CA SER A 93 4.95 3.57 4.96
C SER A 93 4.56 3.11 3.56
N LEU A 94 4.18 4.02 2.65
CA LEU A 94 3.65 3.69 1.33
C LEU A 94 4.63 2.83 0.52
N LYS A 95 5.89 3.26 0.42
CA LYS A 95 6.92 2.52 -0.32
C LYS A 95 7.11 1.11 0.24
N ASN A 96 7.17 1.01 1.56
CA ASN A 96 7.34 -0.28 2.24
C ASN A 96 6.14 -1.20 2.01
N ASN A 97 4.92 -0.67 2.02
CA ASN A 97 3.71 -1.44 1.74
C ASN A 97 3.68 -1.94 0.29
N LEU A 98 3.94 -1.09 -0.70
CA LEU A 98 4.01 -1.50 -2.11
C LEU A 98 5.06 -2.57 -2.35
N PHE A 99 6.24 -2.45 -1.72
CA PHE A 99 7.31 -3.44 -1.79
C PHE A 99 6.89 -4.77 -1.15
N ASN A 100 6.34 -4.74 0.05
CA ASN A 100 5.93 -5.95 0.77
C ASN A 100 4.77 -6.69 0.09
N LEU A 101 3.86 -5.97 -0.56
CA LEU A 101 2.79 -6.55 -1.36
C LEU A 101 3.27 -7.08 -2.73
N GLY A 102 4.50 -6.72 -3.14
CA GLY A 102 5.10 -7.14 -4.41
C GLY A 102 4.46 -6.48 -5.63
N ILE A 103 3.91 -5.27 -5.46
CA ILE A 103 3.17 -4.52 -6.50
C ILE A 103 3.81 -3.18 -6.87
N GLU A 104 4.96 -2.84 -6.30
CA GLU A 104 5.64 -1.56 -6.55
C GLU A 104 5.88 -1.32 -8.04
N GLU A 105 6.38 -2.32 -8.76
CA GLU A 105 6.66 -2.22 -10.19
C GLU A 105 5.39 -2.01 -11.04
N ASP A 106 4.29 -2.63 -10.65
CA ASP A 106 3.01 -2.48 -11.36
C ASP A 106 2.46 -1.05 -11.17
N PHE A 107 2.56 -0.50 -9.96
CA PHE A 107 2.21 0.90 -9.68
C PHE A 107 3.15 1.88 -10.38
N ARG A 108 4.46 1.59 -10.41
CA ARG A 108 5.45 2.42 -11.13
C ARG A 108 5.13 2.52 -12.61
N LYS A 109 4.78 1.40 -13.25
CA LYS A 109 4.38 1.37 -14.66
C LYS A 109 3.07 2.11 -14.89
N ALA A 110 2.08 1.91 -14.03
CA ALA A 110 0.78 2.57 -14.14
C ALA A 110 0.92 4.09 -14.07
N LEU A 111 1.61 4.60 -13.05
CA LEU A 111 1.85 6.04 -12.87
C LEU A 111 2.70 6.63 -13.99
N LYS A 112 3.72 5.91 -14.45
CA LYS A 112 4.54 6.36 -15.59
C LYS A 112 3.70 6.54 -16.85
N ASN A 113 2.76 5.64 -17.12
CA ASN A 113 1.83 5.77 -18.25
C ASN A 113 0.89 6.97 -18.11
N MET A 114 0.64 7.42 -16.88
CA MET A 114 -0.14 8.62 -16.56
C MET A 114 0.73 9.89 -16.47
N GLY A 115 2.02 9.79 -16.80
CA GLY A 115 2.95 10.93 -16.77
C GLY A 115 3.47 11.29 -15.38
N VAL A 116 3.30 10.42 -14.38
CA VAL A 116 3.66 10.67 -12.98
C VAL A 116 4.79 9.76 -12.53
N ASN A 117 5.73 10.32 -11.74
CA ASN A 117 6.82 9.55 -11.16
C ASN A 117 6.44 9.04 -9.76
N LEU A 118 6.52 7.73 -9.53
CA LEU A 118 6.22 7.13 -8.23
C LEU A 118 7.15 7.66 -7.12
N ASP A 119 8.41 7.99 -7.43
CA ASP A 119 9.33 8.50 -6.42
C ASP A 119 8.91 9.91 -5.94
N SER A 120 8.36 10.76 -6.83
CA SER A 120 7.74 12.04 -6.45
C SER A 120 6.53 11.83 -5.54
N ILE A 121 5.76 10.78 -5.78
CA ILE A 121 4.60 10.43 -4.95
C ILE A 121 5.02 10.01 -3.54
N TYR A 122 6.10 9.27 -3.40
CA TYR A 122 6.65 8.91 -2.08
C TYR A 122 7.05 10.13 -1.25
N GLU A 123 7.55 11.19 -1.89
CA GLU A 123 7.93 12.43 -1.20
C GLU A 123 6.73 13.21 -0.64
N GLN A 124 5.52 12.96 -1.13
CA GLN A 124 4.30 13.59 -0.64
C GLN A 124 3.78 12.96 0.66
N GLU A 125 4.28 11.79 1.05
CA GLU A 125 3.84 11.13 2.28
C GLU A 125 4.38 11.88 3.51
N PRO A 126 3.49 12.41 4.38
CA PRO A 126 3.93 12.99 5.64
C PRO A 126 4.44 11.89 6.58
N ASP A 127 5.47 12.19 7.36
CA ASP A 127 5.90 11.30 8.42
C ASP A 127 4.80 11.20 9.50
N ALA A 128 4.37 10.00 9.79
CA ALA A 128 3.29 9.77 10.75
C ALA A 128 3.69 10.06 12.20
N GLY A 129 4.99 10.14 12.52
CA GLY A 129 5.57 10.64 13.77
C GLY A 129 4.71 10.44 15.01
N LEU A 130 4.30 9.18 15.31
CA LEU A 130 3.47 8.88 16.47
C LEU A 130 4.37 8.57 17.67
N GLY A 131 4.33 9.45 18.63
CA GLY A 131 5.10 9.27 19.85
C GLY A 131 5.75 10.55 20.32
N ASN A 132 6.34 10.49 21.49
CA ASN A 132 6.82 11.63 22.21
C ASN A 132 8.34 11.52 22.49
N GLY A 133 8.97 10.92 21.50
CA GLY A 133 10.42 10.75 21.52
C GLY A 133 11.20 12.02 21.55
#